data_568e7756dc784a00e506edae66b27b60
#
_entry.id   568e7756dc784a00e506edae66b27b60
#
_cell.length_a   1.000
_cell.length_b   1.000
_cell.length_c   1.000
_cell.angle_alpha   90.00
_cell.angle_beta   90.00
_cell.angle_gamma   90.00
#
_symmetry.space_group_name_H-M   'P 1'
#
loop_
_entity.id
_entity.type
_entity.pdbx_description
1 polymer ?
#
loop_
_entity_poly.entity_id
_entity_poly.type
_entity_poly.pdbx_seq_one_letter_code
_entity_poly.pdbx_strand_id
1 'polypeptide(L)'
;MQALPTKPWYQYLTKEDRKAFFAAWIGVLLDGYDFVLISFALPAITAAFELTLVQSASLISAAFISRWIGGLVLGAIGDRYGRKPAMILSIFMFAFGSIACALAPNFWILFILRLIIGFAMAGEYSASAAYVIESWPKHMRNKASGFLLSGYAFGVIAAAQVDKYFVTWVDSLHPGWGWRALFLTGIVPIVVAIYMRKTLPEAADWSEAKEKGHVEKNDMLQVLFGGKRKVINYIVVVIAFVSLLLIFTQRVGGVAAVSALGAVCAVIFIYLIIQFDSKRWVIGIAIMLTIFASFMYTWPIQGLLPTYLHGVGMD
;
A
#
# COMPACT_ATOMS: atom_id res chain seq x y z
N MET A 1 -31.33 17.58 15.77
CA MET A 1 -31.14 17.80 14.32
C MET A 1 -30.05 18.85 14.17
N GLN A 2 -28.86 18.44 13.68
CA GLN A 2 -27.82 19.39 13.30
C GLN A 2 -28.30 20.12 12.04
N ALA A 3 -28.30 21.45 12.07
CA ALA A 3 -28.65 22.25 10.91
C ALA A 3 -27.80 21.85 9.71
N LEU A 4 -28.45 21.63 8.56
CA LEU A 4 -27.72 21.33 7.31
C LEU A 4 -26.77 22.49 7.01
N PRO A 5 -25.55 22.21 6.56
CA PRO A 5 -24.58 23.26 6.29
C PRO A 5 -25.09 24.19 5.19
N THR A 6 -25.18 25.47 5.50
CA THR A 6 -25.72 26.52 4.62
C THR A 6 -24.76 26.93 3.50
N LYS A 7 -23.49 26.57 3.58
CA LYS A 7 -22.46 26.90 2.58
C LYS A 7 -22.03 25.65 1.79
N PRO A 8 -21.60 25.80 0.53
CA PRO A 8 -20.95 24.73 -0.21
C PRO A 8 -19.76 24.15 0.57
N TRP A 9 -19.58 22.83 0.56
CA TRP A 9 -18.61 22.12 1.38
C TRP A 9 -17.17 22.64 1.22
N TYR A 10 -16.78 23.08 0.04
CA TYR A 10 -15.43 23.59 -0.26
C TYR A 10 -15.12 24.94 0.42
N GLN A 11 -16.13 25.68 0.88
CA GLN A 11 -15.93 26.94 1.60
C GLN A 11 -15.59 26.76 3.08
N TYR A 12 -15.76 25.55 3.61
CA TYR A 12 -15.35 25.21 4.98
C TYR A 12 -13.87 24.83 5.08
N LEU A 13 -13.19 24.61 3.94
CA LEU A 13 -11.79 24.22 3.90
C LEU A 13 -10.87 25.43 3.83
N THR A 14 -9.90 25.48 4.72
CA THR A 14 -8.80 26.47 4.69
C THR A 14 -7.87 26.20 3.49
N LYS A 15 -6.96 27.13 3.23
CA LYS A 15 -5.90 26.90 2.21
C LYS A 15 -4.98 25.74 2.60
N GLU A 16 -4.72 25.61 3.88
CA GLU A 16 -3.89 24.55 4.47
C GLU A 16 -4.56 23.18 4.31
N ASP A 17 -5.87 23.07 4.61
CA ASP A 17 -6.63 21.82 4.42
C ASP A 17 -6.61 21.34 2.97
N ARG A 18 -6.73 22.28 2.02
CA ARG A 18 -6.68 21.96 0.59
C ARG A 18 -5.30 21.48 0.17
N LYS A 19 -4.22 22.15 0.62
CA LYS A 19 -2.84 21.72 0.35
C LYS A 19 -2.57 20.34 0.94
N ALA A 20 -2.99 20.11 2.17
CA ALA A 20 -2.88 18.84 2.86
C ALA A 20 -3.59 17.72 2.08
N PHE A 21 -4.82 17.99 1.65
CA PHE A 21 -5.61 17.06 0.86
C PHE A 21 -4.93 16.70 -0.48
N PHE A 22 -4.54 17.72 -1.26
CA PHE A 22 -3.92 17.46 -2.57
C PHE A 22 -2.60 16.72 -2.46
N ALA A 23 -1.80 16.99 -1.43
CA ALA A 23 -0.56 16.26 -1.23
C ALA A 23 -0.81 14.80 -0.85
N ALA A 24 -1.75 14.52 0.05
CA ALA A 24 -2.14 13.15 0.39
C ALA A 24 -2.80 12.44 -0.80
N TRP A 25 -3.62 13.15 -1.59
CA TRP A 25 -4.24 12.62 -2.80
C TRP A 25 -3.21 12.22 -3.86
N ILE A 26 -2.17 13.06 -4.06
CA ILE A 26 -1.04 12.71 -4.93
C ILE A 26 -0.29 11.50 -4.37
N GLY A 27 -0.10 11.39 -3.06
CA GLY A 27 0.49 10.21 -2.44
C GLY A 27 -0.27 8.94 -2.78
N VAL A 28 -1.59 8.94 -2.60
CA VAL A 28 -2.47 7.80 -2.96
C VAL A 28 -2.48 7.54 -4.48
N LEU A 29 -2.38 8.58 -5.30
CA LEU A 29 -2.23 8.44 -6.75
C LEU A 29 -0.93 7.69 -7.08
N LEU A 30 0.18 8.08 -6.47
CA LEU A 30 1.48 7.45 -6.69
C LEU A 30 1.52 6.01 -6.15
N ASP A 31 0.82 5.73 -5.04
CA ASP A 31 0.63 4.35 -4.55
C ASP A 31 -0.08 3.49 -5.58
N GLY A 32 -1.20 3.97 -6.14
CA GLY A 32 -1.93 3.28 -7.20
C GLY A 32 -1.11 3.11 -8.48
N TYR A 33 -0.35 4.12 -8.85
CA TYR A 33 0.57 4.10 -9.99
C TYR A 33 1.63 3.01 -9.83
N ASP A 34 2.43 3.05 -8.76
CA ASP A 34 3.53 2.11 -8.55
C ASP A 34 3.04 0.67 -8.34
N PHE A 35 1.89 0.51 -7.69
CA PHE A 35 1.30 -0.80 -7.49
C PHE A 35 0.99 -1.51 -8.81
N VAL A 36 0.44 -0.79 -9.79
CA VAL A 36 0.00 -1.36 -11.07
C VAL A 36 1.14 -1.49 -12.08
N LEU A 37 2.28 -0.78 -11.89
CA LEU A 37 3.44 -0.89 -12.79
C LEU A 37 3.86 -2.33 -13.06
N ILE A 38 3.85 -3.19 -12.02
CA ILE A 38 4.23 -4.60 -12.20
C ILE A 38 3.29 -5.35 -13.15
N SER A 39 1.99 -5.00 -13.16
CA SER A 39 1.01 -5.67 -14.02
C SER A 39 1.24 -5.37 -15.50
N PHE A 40 1.63 -4.14 -15.83
CA PHE A 40 2.02 -3.75 -17.19
C PHE A 40 3.40 -4.31 -17.58
N ALA A 41 4.35 -4.27 -16.67
CA ALA A 41 5.70 -4.78 -16.91
C ALA A 41 5.79 -6.32 -16.98
N LEU A 42 4.79 -7.03 -16.43
CA LEU A 42 4.85 -8.48 -16.21
C LEU A 42 5.09 -9.32 -17.46
N PRO A 43 4.44 -9.06 -18.62
CA PRO A 43 4.71 -9.82 -19.84
C PRO A 43 6.18 -9.71 -20.27
N ALA A 44 6.74 -8.49 -20.28
CA ALA A 44 8.11 -8.24 -20.64
C ALA A 44 9.13 -8.85 -19.64
N ILE A 45 8.83 -8.77 -18.34
CA ILE A 45 9.65 -9.42 -17.28
C ILE A 45 9.61 -10.93 -17.42
N THR A 46 8.43 -11.51 -17.68
CA THR A 46 8.24 -12.94 -17.89
C THR A 46 9.08 -13.44 -19.05
N ALA A 47 9.10 -12.72 -20.15
CA ALA A 47 9.94 -13.04 -21.30
C ALA A 47 11.44 -12.84 -21.01
N ALA A 48 11.81 -11.73 -20.34
CA ALA A 48 13.22 -11.42 -20.06
C ALA A 48 13.91 -12.38 -19.09
N PHE A 49 13.18 -12.95 -18.14
CA PHE A 49 13.70 -13.87 -17.14
C PHE A 49 13.23 -15.33 -17.34
N GLU A 50 12.52 -15.62 -18.44
CA GLU A 50 11.98 -16.95 -18.76
C GLU A 50 11.16 -17.53 -17.61
N LEU A 51 10.27 -16.71 -17.02
CA LEU A 51 9.53 -17.07 -15.83
C LEU A 51 8.38 -18.03 -16.14
N THR A 52 8.15 -18.95 -15.21
CA THR A 52 6.91 -19.73 -15.19
C THR A 52 5.74 -18.83 -14.80
N LEU A 53 4.51 -19.24 -15.14
CA LEU A 53 3.27 -18.52 -14.74
C LEU A 53 3.20 -18.30 -13.22
N VAL A 54 3.64 -19.29 -12.43
CA VAL A 54 3.70 -19.22 -10.97
C VAL A 54 4.65 -18.12 -10.49
N GLN A 55 5.84 -18.07 -11.07
CA GLN A 55 6.83 -17.03 -10.74
C GLN A 55 6.32 -15.64 -11.11
N SER A 56 5.71 -15.50 -12.29
CA SER A 56 5.11 -14.24 -12.73
C SER A 56 4.00 -13.78 -11.78
N ALA A 57 3.06 -14.65 -11.43
CA ALA A 57 2.01 -14.35 -10.46
C ALA A 57 2.55 -14.01 -9.06
N SER A 58 3.65 -14.67 -8.65
CA SER A 58 4.27 -14.40 -7.35
C SER A 58 4.91 -13.00 -7.25
N LEU A 59 5.35 -12.40 -8.36
CA LEU A 59 5.84 -11.02 -8.38
C LEU A 59 4.74 -9.99 -8.05
N ILE A 60 3.51 -10.23 -8.51
CA ILE A 60 2.35 -9.39 -8.12
C ILE A 60 2.06 -9.60 -6.64
N SER A 61 2.01 -10.86 -6.21
CA SER A 61 1.63 -11.24 -4.85
C SER A 61 2.67 -10.81 -3.80
N ALA A 62 3.94 -10.66 -4.17
CA ALA A 62 5.02 -10.29 -3.26
C ALA A 62 4.71 -9.03 -2.44
N ALA A 63 4.15 -8.00 -3.09
CA ALA A 63 3.79 -6.77 -2.40
C ALA A 63 2.69 -6.98 -1.32
N PHE A 64 1.81 -7.95 -1.49
CA PHE A 64 0.78 -8.26 -0.48
C PHE A 64 1.33 -9.03 0.71
N ILE A 65 2.33 -9.89 0.50
CA ILE A 65 2.94 -10.72 1.56
C ILE A 65 3.51 -9.85 2.70
N SER A 66 4.12 -8.73 2.36
CA SER A 66 4.79 -7.84 3.33
C SER A 66 3.94 -6.63 3.76
N ARG A 67 2.88 -6.29 3.01
CA ARG A 67 2.09 -5.06 3.21
C ARG A 67 1.50 -4.96 4.61
N TRP A 68 1.00 -6.05 5.18
CA TRP A 68 0.42 -6.03 6.52
C TRP A 68 1.45 -5.76 7.62
N ILE A 69 2.69 -6.27 7.49
CA ILE A 69 3.79 -5.95 8.41
C ILE A 69 4.18 -4.47 8.27
N GLY A 70 4.26 -4.00 7.03
CA GLY A 70 4.50 -2.58 6.75
C GLY A 70 3.46 -1.67 7.41
N GLY A 71 2.17 -2.04 7.33
CA GLY A 71 1.09 -1.31 8.00
C GLY A 71 1.25 -1.24 9.52
N LEU A 72 1.65 -2.35 10.16
CA LEU A 72 1.93 -2.38 11.59
C LEU A 72 3.10 -1.48 11.97
N VAL A 73 4.21 -1.58 11.27
CA VAL A 73 5.46 -0.87 11.61
C VAL A 73 5.37 0.60 11.26
N LEU A 74 5.00 0.93 10.01
CA LEU A 74 4.95 2.31 9.53
C LEU A 74 3.76 3.07 10.11
N GLY A 75 2.64 2.37 10.40
CA GLY A 75 1.52 2.93 11.17
C GLY A 75 1.96 3.38 12.56
N ALA A 76 2.66 2.53 13.29
CA ALA A 76 3.19 2.87 14.61
C ALA A 76 4.25 4.01 14.56
N ILE A 77 5.04 4.08 13.48
CA ILE A 77 5.93 5.23 13.25
C ILE A 77 5.10 6.51 13.09
N GLY A 78 3.99 6.44 12.34
CA GLY A 78 3.06 7.56 12.15
C GLY A 78 2.39 8.02 13.45
N ASP A 79 2.00 7.07 14.31
CA ASP A 79 1.42 7.38 15.61
C ASP A 79 2.44 8.04 16.55
N ARG A 80 3.68 7.58 16.55
CA ARG A 80 4.72 8.03 17.48
C ARG A 80 5.44 9.30 17.04
N TYR A 81 5.78 9.39 15.75
CA TYR A 81 6.64 10.46 15.23
C TYR A 81 5.89 11.48 14.37
N GLY A 82 4.63 11.20 14.02
CA GLY A 82 3.78 12.05 13.21
C GLY A 82 3.40 11.45 11.87
N ARG A 83 2.27 11.89 11.33
CA ARG A 83 1.73 11.37 10.08
C ARG A 83 2.60 11.74 8.88
N LYS A 84 3.05 13.01 8.85
CA LYS A 84 3.89 13.53 7.76
C LYS A 84 5.23 12.78 7.61
N PRO A 85 6.05 12.55 8.67
CA PRO A 85 7.26 11.74 8.55
C PRO A 85 7.02 10.33 8.05
N ALA A 86 5.95 9.67 8.51
CA ALA A 86 5.60 8.32 8.08
C ALA A 86 5.26 8.26 6.58
N MET A 87 4.43 9.20 6.08
CA MET A 87 4.13 9.34 4.65
C MET A 87 5.40 9.51 3.82
N ILE A 88 6.25 10.46 4.20
CA ILE A 88 7.47 10.77 3.47
C ILE A 88 8.42 9.58 3.46
N LEU A 89 8.62 8.91 4.60
CA LEU A 89 9.45 7.71 4.69
C LEU A 89 8.94 6.61 3.77
N SER A 90 7.63 6.36 3.78
CA SER A 90 6.98 5.36 2.94
C SER A 90 7.18 5.66 1.45
N ILE A 91 6.94 6.92 1.02
CA ILE A 91 7.12 7.33 -0.38
C ILE A 91 8.59 7.14 -0.80
N PHE A 92 9.55 7.54 0.02
CA PHE A 92 10.96 7.30 -0.28
C PHE A 92 11.29 5.82 -0.42
N MET A 93 10.82 4.99 0.52
CA MET A 93 11.11 3.55 0.49
C MET A 93 10.56 2.86 -0.76
N PHE A 94 9.29 3.12 -1.13
CA PHE A 94 8.74 2.48 -2.31
C PHE A 94 9.32 3.04 -3.61
N ALA A 95 9.62 4.34 -3.68
CA ALA A 95 10.22 4.95 -4.85
C ALA A 95 11.64 4.44 -5.11
N PHE A 96 12.48 4.34 -4.07
CA PHE A 96 13.80 3.71 -4.21
C PHE A 96 13.68 2.22 -4.54
N GLY A 97 12.70 1.52 -3.96
CA GLY A 97 12.40 0.14 -4.30
C GLY A 97 12.02 -0.02 -5.77
N SER A 98 11.21 0.88 -6.31
CA SER A 98 10.81 0.88 -7.72
C SER A 98 12.02 1.10 -8.64
N ILE A 99 12.84 2.10 -8.37
CA ILE A 99 14.09 2.33 -9.14
C ILE A 99 15.01 1.10 -9.06
N ALA A 100 15.15 0.49 -7.88
CA ALA A 100 15.95 -0.70 -7.72
C ALA A 100 15.39 -1.90 -8.52
N CYS A 101 14.05 -2.01 -8.66
CA CYS A 101 13.43 -3.02 -9.53
C CYS A 101 13.86 -2.88 -10.98
N ALA A 102 14.05 -1.64 -11.49
CA ALA A 102 14.56 -1.42 -12.85
C ALA A 102 15.96 -2.02 -13.06
N LEU A 103 16.75 -2.09 -12.00
CA LEU A 103 18.14 -2.62 -12.02
C LEU A 103 18.21 -4.11 -11.66
N ALA A 104 17.09 -4.76 -11.37
CA ALA A 104 17.07 -6.15 -10.96
C ALA A 104 17.63 -7.06 -12.07
N PRO A 105 18.65 -7.90 -11.75
CA PRO A 105 19.30 -8.79 -12.73
C PRO A 105 18.57 -10.13 -12.86
N ASN A 106 17.70 -10.49 -11.93
CA ASN A 106 17.00 -11.77 -11.91
C ASN A 106 15.70 -11.72 -11.10
N PHE A 107 14.90 -12.78 -11.21
CA PHE A 107 13.65 -12.96 -10.51
C PHE A 107 13.74 -12.77 -8.99
N TRP A 108 14.75 -13.37 -8.33
CA TRP A 108 14.80 -13.38 -6.86
C TRP A 108 15.06 -11.99 -6.27
N ILE A 109 15.94 -11.21 -6.90
CA ILE A 109 16.20 -9.83 -6.50
C ILE A 109 14.95 -9.00 -6.73
N LEU A 110 14.31 -9.14 -7.90
CA LEU A 110 13.06 -8.44 -8.18
C LEU A 110 11.97 -8.80 -7.17
N PHE A 111 11.82 -10.08 -6.81
CA PHE A 111 10.86 -10.55 -5.81
C PHE A 111 11.10 -9.93 -4.42
N ILE A 112 12.35 -9.89 -3.96
CA ILE A 112 12.71 -9.26 -2.67
C ILE A 112 12.40 -7.76 -2.70
N LEU A 113 12.74 -7.08 -3.80
CA LEU A 113 12.42 -5.66 -3.94
C LEU A 113 10.92 -5.39 -3.94
N ARG A 114 10.12 -6.28 -4.54
CA ARG A 114 8.65 -6.20 -4.47
C ARG A 114 8.12 -6.41 -3.05
N LEU A 115 8.74 -7.26 -2.23
CA LEU A 115 8.43 -7.33 -0.80
C LEU A 115 8.71 -6.00 -0.09
N ILE A 116 9.85 -5.36 -0.36
CA ILE A 116 10.21 -4.05 0.24
C ILE A 116 9.21 -2.97 -0.19
N ILE A 117 8.83 -2.92 -1.46
CA ILE A 117 7.82 -2.00 -1.97
C ILE A 117 6.48 -2.21 -1.25
N GLY A 118 6.02 -3.46 -1.16
CA GLY A 118 4.75 -3.77 -0.48
C GLY A 118 4.73 -3.33 0.99
N PHE A 119 5.84 -3.55 1.72
CA PHE A 119 6.02 -3.05 3.07
C PHE A 119 5.88 -1.52 3.13
N ALA A 120 6.55 -0.81 2.25
CA ALA A 120 6.57 0.65 2.21
C ALA A 120 5.19 1.25 1.87
N MET A 121 4.49 0.70 0.88
CA MET A 121 3.18 1.20 0.42
C MET A 121 2.12 1.18 1.51
N ALA A 122 2.16 0.22 2.44
CA ALA A 122 1.22 0.16 3.55
C ALA A 122 1.30 1.37 4.48
N GLY A 123 2.50 1.91 4.67
CA GLY A 123 2.72 3.09 5.52
C GLY A 123 2.21 4.38 4.87
N GLU A 124 2.38 4.52 3.56
CA GLU A 124 1.86 5.67 2.83
C GLU A 124 0.33 5.74 2.92
N TYR A 125 -0.35 4.67 2.55
CA TYR A 125 -1.81 4.61 2.55
C TYR A 125 -2.42 4.91 3.93
N SER A 126 -1.89 4.29 4.99
CA SER A 126 -2.39 4.48 6.35
C SER A 126 -2.11 5.90 6.88
N ALA A 127 -0.92 6.43 6.63
CA ALA A 127 -0.54 7.76 7.09
C ALA A 127 -1.28 8.87 6.32
N SER A 128 -1.43 8.75 4.99
CA SER A 128 -2.18 9.70 4.17
C SER A 128 -3.66 9.75 4.54
N ALA A 129 -4.29 8.59 4.74
CA ALA A 129 -5.69 8.53 5.17
C ALA A 129 -5.88 9.17 6.54
N ALA A 130 -5.03 8.83 7.53
CA ALA A 130 -5.08 9.44 8.85
C ALA A 130 -4.84 10.95 8.78
N TYR A 131 -3.82 11.39 8.04
CA TYR A 131 -3.49 12.80 7.87
C TYR A 131 -4.66 13.62 7.34
N VAL A 132 -5.35 13.17 6.30
CA VAL A 132 -6.51 13.87 5.73
C VAL A 132 -7.69 13.85 6.70
N ILE A 133 -7.98 12.72 7.34
CA ILE A 133 -9.06 12.60 8.31
C ILE A 133 -8.84 13.51 9.52
N GLU A 134 -7.61 13.58 10.03
CA GLU A 134 -7.23 14.42 11.16
C GLU A 134 -7.18 15.93 10.82
N SER A 135 -6.87 16.27 9.56
CA SER A 135 -6.80 17.66 9.08
C SER A 135 -8.16 18.26 8.72
N TRP A 136 -9.16 17.43 8.37
CA TRP A 136 -10.46 17.94 7.91
C TRP A 136 -11.50 18.04 9.02
N PRO A 137 -12.49 18.99 8.90
CA PRO A 137 -13.58 19.11 9.85
C PRO A 137 -14.33 17.78 10.03
N LYS A 138 -14.68 17.43 11.26
CA LYS A 138 -15.28 16.12 11.62
C LYS A 138 -16.47 15.71 10.76
N HIS A 139 -17.38 16.65 10.42
CA HIS A 139 -18.56 16.40 9.61
C HIS A 139 -18.27 16.12 8.12
N MET A 140 -17.03 16.35 7.67
CA MET A 140 -16.61 16.17 6.27
C MET A 140 -15.63 15.01 6.06
N ARG A 141 -15.20 14.34 7.12
CA ARG A 141 -14.16 13.28 7.06
C ARG A 141 -14.51 12.13 6.11
N ASN A 142 -15.79 11.73 6.05
CA ASN A 142 -16.24 10.69 5.11
C ASN A 142 -16.11 11.14 3.64
N LYS A 143 -16.41 12.43 3.34
CA LYS A 143 -16.18 12.97 2.00
C LYS A 143 -14.69 13.04 1.66
N ALA A 144 -13.87 13.49 2.61
CA ALA A 144 -12.43 13.54 2.46
C ALA A 144 -11.85 12.16 2.09
N SER A 145 -12.25 11.11 2.82
CA SER A 145 -11.82 9.74 2.55
C SER A 145 -12.23 9.26 1.16
N GLY A 146 -13.48 9.50 0.73
CA GLY A 146 -13.95 9.12 -0.60
C GLY A 146 -13.17 9.81 -1.74
N PHE A 147 -12.94 11.11 -1.61
CA PHE A 147 -12.12 11.86 -2.59
C PHE A 147 -10.66 11.43 -2.56
N LEU A 148 -10.08 11.17 -1.38
CA LEU A 148 -8.71 10.71 -1.25
C LEU A 148 -8.50 9.40 -2.03
N LEU A 149 -9.39 8.44 -1.85
CA LEU A 149 -9.30 7.13 -2.51
C LEU A 149 -9.44 7.21 -4.04
N SER A 150 -10.07 8.25 -4.58
CA SER A 150 -10.10 8.45 -6.03
C SER A 150 -8.71 8.61 -6.64
N GLY A 151 -7.73 9.10 -5.88
CA GLY A 151 -6.34 9.22 -6.30
C GLY A 151 -5.78 7.92 -6.85
N TYR A 152 -6.11 6.78 -6.22
CA TYR A 152 -5.68 5.47 -6.67
C TYR A 152 -6.08 5.18 -8.13
N ALA A 153 -7.35 5.44 -8.48
CA ALA A 153 -7.84 5.22 -9.86
C ALA A 153 -7.10 6.10 -10.88
N PHE A 154 -6.82 7.36 -10.53
CA PHE A 154 -6.00 8.23 -11.38
C PHE A 154 -4.57 7.73 -11.53
N GLY A 155 -4.00 7.11 -10.48
CA GLY A 155 -2.70 6.47 -10.53
C GLY A 155 -2.66 5.31 -11.53
N VAL A 156 -3.68 4.45 -11.52
CA VAL A 156 -3.83 3.35 -12.49
C VAL A 156 -3.91 3.87 -13.92
N ILE A 157 -4.73 4.92 -14.15
CA ILE A 157 -4.85 5.55 -15.47
C ILE A 157 -3.50 6.13 -15.92
N ALA A 158 -2.78 6.81 -15.02
CA ALA A 158 -1.47 7.38 -15.33
C ALA A 158 -0.46 6.27 -15.69
N ALA A 159 -0.44 5.15 -14.98
CA ALA A 159 0.41 4.01 -15.27
C ALA A 159 0.14 3.45 -16.68
N ALA A 160 -1.14 3.27 -17.03
CA ALA A 160 -1.53 2.81 -18.37
C ALA A 160 -1.08 3.77 -19.48
N GLN A 161 -1.17 5.10 -19.27
CA GLN A 161 -0.70 6.08 -20.25
C GLN A 161 0.83 6.06 -20.38
N VAL A 162 1.56 5.94 -19.27
CA VAL A 162 3.02 5.83 -19.29
C VAL A 162 3.44 4.55 -19.99
N ASP A 163 2.79 3.42 -19.72
CA ASP A 163 3.05 2.17 -20.41
C ASP A 163 2.82 2.31 -21.92
N LYS A 164 1.65 2.78 -22.32
CA LYS A 164 1.27 2.91 -23.73
C LYS A 164 2.20 3.81 -24.54
N TYR A 165 2.61 4.95 -23.99
CA TYR A 165 3.36 5.95 -24.78
C TYR A 165 4.86 5.93 -24.48
N PHE A 166 5.23 5.93 -23.20
CA PHE A 166 6.63 6.04 -22.80
C PHE A 166 7.37 4.71 -22.93
N VAL A 167 6.78 3.60 -22.46
CA VAL A 167 7.39 2.27 -22.55
C VAL A 167 7.53 1.85 -23.99
N THR A 168 6.47 2.01 -24.79
CA THR A 168 6.51 1.71 -26.23
C THR A 168 7.57 2.55 -26.95
N TRP A 169 7.71 3.84 -26.61
CA TRP A 169 8.76 4.69 -27.18
C TRP A 169 10.16 4.21 -26.79
N VAL A 170 10.39 3.87 -25.52
CA VAL A 170 11.69 3.34 -25.04
C VAL A 170 12.02 2.01 -25.74
N ASP A 171 11.06 1.10 -25.83
CA ASP A 171 11.27 -0.20 -26.49
C ASP A 171 11.55 -0.06 -27.99
N SER A 172 11.02 0.97 -28.64
CA SER A 172 11.36 1.28 -30.05
C SER A 172 12.82 1.71 -30.25
N LEU A 173 13.43 2.33 -29.23
CA LEU A 173 14.84 2.76 -29.24
C LEU A 173 15.78 1.67 -28.73
N HIS A 174 15.36 0.98 -27.67
CA HIS A 174 16.13 -0.06 -26.97
C HIS A 174 15.22 -1.24 -26.64
N PRO A 175 15.09 -2.22 -27.53
CA PRO A 175 14.22 -3.38 -27.31
C PRO A 175 14.54 -4.12 -26.00
N GLY A 176 13.50 -4.42 -25.22
CA GLY A 176 13.58 -5.09 -23.93
C GLY A 176 13.90 -4.19 -22.71
N TRP A 177 14.05 -2.87 -22.92
CA TRP A 177 14.29 -1.92 -21.82
C TRP A 177 13.01 -1.25 -21.31
N GLY A 178 11.89 -1.38 -21.99
CA GLY A 178 10.66 -0.69 -21.66
C GLY A 178 10.19 -0.93 -20.23
N TRP A 179 10.15 -2.18 -19.76
CA TRP A 179 9.75 -2.49 -18.40
C TRP A 179 10.69 -1.90 -17.33
N ARG A 180 12.00 -1.78 -17.65
CA ARG A 180 12.96 -1.14 -16.75
C ARG A 180 12.72 0.38 -16.69
N ALA A 181 12.47 0.99 -17.84
CA ALA A 181 12.14 2.40 -17.93
C ALA A 181 10.84 2.72 -17.17
N LEU A 182 9.84 1.82 -17.21
CA LEU A 182 8.62 1.96 -16.44
C LEU A 182 8.90 2.04 -14.92
N PHE A 183 9.75 1.17 -14.39
CA PHE A 183 10.14 1.24 -12.98
C PHE A 183 11.00 2.46 -12.64
N LEU A 184 11.80 2.98 -13.59
CA LEU A 184 12.57 4.21 -13.37
C LEU A 184 11.68 5.44 -13.20
N THR A 185 10.44 5.43 -13.68
CA THR A 185 9.48 6.50 -13.40
C THR A 185 9.16 6.64 -11.92
N GLY A 186 9.50 5.64 -11.08
CA GLY A 186 9.49 5.72 -9.62
C GLY A 186 10.35 6.84 -9.03
N ILE A 187 11.14 7.57 -9.83
CA ILE A 187 11.79 8.81 -9.41
C ILE A 187 10.77 9.94 -9.12
N VAL A 188 9.63 9.94 -9.79
CA VAL A 188 8.59 10.98 -9.64
C VAL A 188 8.06 11.06 -8.20
N PRO A 189 7.70 9.96 -7.53
CA PRO A 189 7.33 9.97 -6.12
C PRO A 189 8.37 10.62 -5.19
N ILE A 190 9.67 10.49 -5.49
CA ILE A 190 10.73 11.13 -4.67
C ILE A 190 10.60 12.65 -4.71
N VAL A 191 10.36 13.22 -5.89
CA VAL A 191 10.16 14.66 -6.06
C VAL A 191 8.95 15.13 -5.27
N VAL A 192 7.86 14.37 -5.32
CA VAL A 192 6.64 14.65 -4.54
C VAL A 192 6.90 14.56 -3.04
N ALA A 193 7.62 13.54 -2.56
CA ALA A 193 7.98 13.40 -1.16
C ALA A 193 8.80 14.60 -0.64
N ILE A 194 9.75 15.07 -1.45
CA ILE A 194 10.56 16.26 -1.11
C ILE A 194 9.66 17.50 -1.05
N TYR A 195 8.75 17.67 -2.00
CA TYR A 195 7.77 18.76 -2.00
C TYR A 195 6.89 18.71 -0.74
N MET A 196 6.32 17.54 -0.40
CA MET A 196 5.50 17.34 0.79
C MET A 196 6.28 17.69 2.08
N ARG A 197 7.55 17.26 2.16
CA ARG A 197 8.40 17.57 3.32
C ARG A 197 8.55 19.07 3.54
N LYS A 198 8.66 19.87 2.48
CA LYS A 198 8.86 21.31 2.56
C LYS A 198 7.56 22.08 2.82
N THR A 199 6.44 21.63 2.31
CA THR A 199 5.20 22.42 2.21
C THR A 199 4.12 22.04 3.19
N LEU A 200 4.08 20.78 3.66
CA LEU A 200 3.02 20.32 4.55
C LEU A 200 3.35 20.57 6.02
N PRO A 201 2.39 21.08 6.81
CA PRO A 201 2.46 21.00 8.27
C PRO A 201 2.25 19.56 8.75
N GLU A 202 2.40 19.29 10.02
CA GLU A 202 1.96 18.02 10.62
C GLU A 202 0.43 18.01 10.80
N ALA A 203 -0.17 16.83 11.00
CA ALA A 203 -1.60 16.69 11.24
C ALA A 203 -2.02 17.44 12.50
N ALA A 204 -3.13 18.20 12.42
CA ALA A 204 -3.56 19.09 13.51
C ALA A 204 -3.89 18.30 14.79
N ASP A 205 -4.71 17.24 14.67
CA ASP A 205 -5.11 16.42 15.83
C ASP A 205 -3.88 15.79 16.51
N TRP A 206 -2.86 15.34 15.72
CA TRP A 206 -1.63 14.77 16.25
C TRP A 206 -0.78 15.82 16.97
N SER A 207 -0.66 17.02 16.41
CA SER A 207 0.10 18.13 17.01
C SER A 207 -0.51 18.54 18.34
N GLU A 208 -1.85 18.65 18.41
CA GLU A 208 -2.58 18.95 19.63
C GLU A 208 -2.40 17.86 20.71
N ALA A 209 -2.46 16.58 20.31
CA ALA A 209 -2.24 15.46 21.20
C ALA A 209 -0.81 15.47 21.76
N LYS A 210 0.17 15.85 20.95
CA LYS A 210 1.57 15.97 21.36
C LYS A 210 1.78 17.10 22.38
N GLU A 211 1.20 18.26 22.14
CA GLU A 211 1.27 19.40 23.06
C GLU A 211 0.65 19.08 24.42
N LYS A 212 -0.45 18.34 24.43
CA LYS A 212 -1.13 17.87 25.65
C LYS A 212 -0.42 16.72 26.36
N GLY A 213 0.69 16.21 25.83
CA GLY A 213 1.40 15.05 26.37
C GLY A 213 0.64 13.72 26.20
N HIS A 214 -0.38 13.69 25.35
CA HIS A 214 -1.25 12.55 25.07
C HIS A 214 -0.85 11.79 23.80
N VAL A 215 0.37 11.95 23.31
CA VAL A 215 0.88 11.04 22.25
C VAL A 215 0.90 9.66 22.84
N GLU A 216 -0.03 8.83 22.41
CA GLU A 216 -0.28 7.53 23.01
C GLU A 216 1.00 6.70 22.99
N LYS A 217 1.46 6.33 24.20
CA LYS A 217 2.52 5.34 24.38
C LYS A 217 2.07 3.94 23.94
N ASN A 218 0.80 3.78 23.60
CA ASN A 218 0.17 2.52 23.22
C ASN A 218 0.01 2.42 21.70
N ASP A 219 1.12 2.58 20.96
CA ASP A 219 1.11 2.20 19.55
C ASP A 219 0.89 0.68 19.42
N MET A 220 0.40 0.27 18.26
CA MET A 220 0.08 -1.13 17.98
C MET A 220 1.27 -2.06 18.24
N LEU A 221 2.50 -1.61 17.96
CA LEU A 221 3.72 -2.36 18.20
C LEU A 221 3.95 -2.57 19.70
N GLN A 222 3.72 -1.55 20.53
CA GLN A 222 3.88 -1.68 21.97
C GLN A 222 2.82 -2.60 22.59
N VAL A 223 1.57 -2.52 22.12
CA VAL A 223 0.50 -3.42 22.54
C VAL A 223 0.82 -4.87 22.20
N LEU A 224 1.26 -5.12 20.96
CA LEU A 224 1.51 -6.49 20.48
C LEU A 224 2.88 -7.03 20.93
N PHE A 225 3.93 -6.20 20.95
CA PHE A 225 5.31 -6.66 21.14
C PHE A 225 6.01 -6.10 22.38
N GLY A 226 5.36 -5.21 23.15
CA GLY A 226 5.90 -4.69 24.42
C GLY A 226 5.46 -5.48 25.67
N GLY A 227 4.43 -6.34 25.56
CA GLY A 227 3.80 -7.00 26.69
C GLY A 227 4.32 -8.42 27.00
N LYS A 228 3.65 -9.08 27.94
CA LYS A 228 3.97 -10.47 28.35
C LYS A 228 3.86 -11.48 27.20
N ARG A 229 3.05 -11.21 26.19
CA ARG A 229 2.82 -12.10 25.03
C ARG A 229 3.74 -11.83 23.84
N LYS A 230 4.74 -10.96 23.97
CA LYS A 230 5.62 -10.55 22.89
C LYS A 230 6.24 -11.71 22.10
N VAL A 231 6.75 -12.74 22.81
CA VAL A 231 7.39 -13.91 22.17
C VAL A 231 6.39 -14.68 21.30
N ILE A 232 5.18 -14.92 21.84
CA ILE A 232 4.11 -15.61 21.09
C ILE A 232 3.73 -14.78 19.87
N ASN A 233 3.60 -13.46 20.02
CA ASN A 233 3.25 -12.58 18.90
C ASN A 233 4.31 -12.54 17.82
N TYR A 234 5.60 -12.55 18.16
CA TYR A 234 6.67 -12.71 17.17
C TYR A 234 6.56 -14.05 16.43
N ILE A 235 6.35 -15.15 17.16
CA ILE A 235 6.23 -16.48 16.54
C ILE A 235 5.03 -16.53 15.58
N VAL A 236 3.85 -16.07 15.99
CA VAL A 236 2.66 -16.12 15.13
C VAL A 236 2.77 -15.20 13.92
N VAL A 237 3.44 -14.05 14.05
CA VAL A 237 3.75 -13.15 12.91
C VAL A 237 4.67 -13.83 11.91
N VAL A 238 5.72 -14.51 12.38
CA VAL A 238 6.63 -15.28 11.50
C VAL A 238 5.86 -16.42 10.83
N ILE A 239 5.03 -17.16 11.55
CA ILE A 239 4.20 -18.24 10.99
C ILE A 239 3.28 -17.69 9.91
N ALA A 240 2.58 -16.57 10.15
CA ALA A 240 1.72 -15.94 9.16
C ALA A 240 2.49 -15.50 7.91
N PHE A 241 3.65 -14.87 8.11
CA PHE A 241 4.50 -14.44 6.99
C PHE A 241 4.99 -15.62 6.14
N VAL A 242 5.50 -16.67 6.79
CA VAL A 242 5.96 -17.88 6.09
C VAL A 242 4.80 -18.59 5.40
N SER A 243 3.63 -18.67 6.03
CA SER A 243 2.43 -19.27 5.43
C SER A 243 2.00 -18.52 4.17
N LEU A 244 1.96 -17.18 4.22
CA LEU A 244 1.66 -16.36 3.04
C LEU A 244 2.74 -16.54 1.96
N LEU A 245 4.02 -16.56 2.33
CA LEU A 245 5.11 -16.80 1.39
C LEU A 245 4.94 -18.15 0.67
N LEU A 246 4.63 -19.23 1.40
CA LEU A 246 4.41 -20.56 0.84
C LEU A 246 3.19 -20.61 -0.08
N ILE A 247 2.09 -19.96 0.30
CA ILE A 247 0.87 -19.87 -0.52
C ILE A 247 1.17 -19.14 -1.83
N PHE A 248 1.73 -17.94 -1.76
CA PHE A 248 1.90 -17.07 -2.92
C PHE A 248 3.06 -17.49 -3.84
N THR A 249 4.05 -18.20 -3.34
CA THR A 249 5.10 -18.79 -4.17
C THR A 249 4.75 -20.21 -4.66
N GLN A 250 3.56 -20.71 -4.35
CA GLN A 250 3.06 -22.06 -4.69
C GLN A 250 4.06 -23.19 -4.35
N ARG A 251 4.82 -23.00 -3.28
CA ARG A 251 5.73 -24.04 -2.77
C ARG A 251 4.99 -25.18 -2.10
N VAL A 252 3.71 -24.99 -1.80
CA VAL A 252 2.82 -26.00 -1.23
C VAL A 252 1.74 -26.30 -2.27
N GLY A 253 1.69 -27.54 -2.73
CA GLY A 253 0.71 -28.00 -3.71
C GLY A 253 -0.59 -28.50 -3.05
N GLY A 254 -1.68 -28.40 -3.84
CA GLY A 254 -2.99 -28.93 -3.47
C GLY A 254 -3.88 -27.93 -2.70
N VAL A 255 -5.17 -27.93 -3.05
CA VAL A 255 -6.17 -27.02 -2.47
C VAL A 255 -6.27 -27.18 -0.96
N ALA A 256 -6.18 -28.38 -0.43
CA ALA A 256 -6.28 -28.65 1.02
C ALA A 256 -5.15 -27.99 1.81
N ALA A 257 -3.90 -28.07 1.33
CA ALA A 257 -2.77 -27.47 2.03
C ALA A 257 -2.79 -25.94 1.97
N VAL A 258 -3.15 -25.34 0.84
CA VAL A 258 -3.35 -23.91 0.69
C VAL A 258 -4.46 -23.40 1.59
N SER A 259 -5.60 -24.12 1.65
CA SER A 259 -6.72 -23.79 2.54
C SER A 259 -6.33 -23.89 4.02
N ALA A 260 -5.54 -24.89 4.41
CA ALA A 260 -5.06 -25.04 5.79
C ALA A 260 -4.14 -23.88 6.19
N LEU A 261 -3.18 -23.49 5.34
CA LEU A 261 -2.31 -22.34 5.60
C LEU A 261 -3.11 -21.02 5.64
N GLY A 262 -4.10 -20.86 4.76
CA GLY A 262 -5.01 -19.71 4.77
C GLY A 262 -5.81 -19.63 6.07
N ALA A 263 -6.32 -20.76 6.58
CA ALA A 263 -7.00 -20.83 7.85
C ALA A 263 -6.07 -20.47 9.03
N VAL A 264 -4.83 -20.93 9.02
CA VAL A 264 -3.81 -20.54 9.99
C VAL A 264 -3.59 -19.04 10.00
N CYS A 265 -3.43 -18.42 8.82
CA CYS A 265 -3.30 -16.96 8.71
C CYS A 265 -4.54 -16.24 9.27
N ALA A 266 -5.76 -16.70 8.92
CA ALA A 266 -6.99 -16.10 9.41
C ALA A 266 -7.10 -16.15 10.94
N VAL A 267 -6.78 -17.28 11.57
CA VAL A 267 -6.76 -17.44 13.03
C VAL A 267 -5.73 -16.50 13.67
N ILE A 268 -4.54 -16.38 13.09
CA ILE A 268 -3.50 -15.47 13.58
C ILE A 268 -3.95 -14.01 13.49
N PHE A 269 -4.54 -13.58 12.38
CA PHE A 269 -5.02 -12.20 12.24
C PHE A 269 -6.15 -11.90 13.23
N ILE A 270 -7.10 -12.82 13.41
CA ILE A 270 -8.16 -12.69 14.42
C ILE A 270 -7.54 -12.56 15.83
N TYR A 271 -6.58 -13.41 16.15
CA TYR A 271 -5.87 -13.38 17.45
C TYR A 271 -5.17 -12.02 17.68
N LEU A 272 -4.49 -11.46 16.67
CA LEU A 272 -3.83 -10.16 16.79
C LEU A 272 -4.85 -9.01 16.91
N ILE A 273 -5.97 -9.06 16.19
CA ILE A 273 -7.07 -8.06 16.28
C ILE A 273 -7.67 -8.07 17.71
N ILE A 274 -7.94 -9.24 18.27
CA ILE A 274 -8.49 -9.35 19.64
C ILE A 274 -7.52 -8.76 20.67
N GLN A 275 -6.21 -8.93 20.50
CA GLN A 275 -5.23 -8.35 21.40
C GLN A 275 -5.14 -6.83 21.26
N PHE A 276 -5.26 -6.32 20.05
CA PHE A 276 -5.14 -4.88 19.78
C PHE A 276 -6.34 -4.11 20.36
N ASP A 277 -7.57 -4.56 20.09
CA ASP A 277 -8.78 -3.96 20.67
C ASP A 277 -9.75 -5.02 21.17
N SER A 278 -9.56 -5.42 22.42
CA SER A 278 -10.38 -6.45 23.06
C SER A 278 -11.85 -6.05 23.25
N LYS A 279 -12.20 -4.76 23.16
CA LYS A 279 -13.58 -4.27 23.30
C LYS A 279 -14.32 -4.25 21.97
N ARG A 280 -13.63 -3.98 20.86
CA ARG A 280 -14.22 -3.78 19.54
C ARG A 280 -13.77 -4.80 18.49
N TRP A 281 -13.17 -5.90 18.91
CA TRP A 281 -12.62 -6.93 18.01
C TRP A 281 -13.64 -7.45 16.97
N VAL A 282 -14.94 -7.50 17.32
CA VAL A 282 -16.00 -7.91 16.38
C VAL A 282 -16.11 -6.96 15.21
N ILE A 283 -16.01 -5.64 15.47
CA ILE A 283 -16.00 -4.62 14.42
C ILE A 283 -14.76 -4.77 13.55
N GLY A 284 -13.60 -5.01 14.15
CA GLY A 284 -12.35 -5.25 13.44
C GLY A 284 -12.43 -6.45 12.49
N ILE A 285 -13.00 -7.57 12.95
CA ILE A 285 -13.22 -8.75 12.11
C ILE A 285 -14.23 -8.47 11.00
N ALA A 286 -15.34 -7.79 11.29
CA ALA A 286 -16.33 -7.44 10.27
C ALA A 286 -15.73 -6.57 9.16
N ILE A 287 -14.91 -5.57 9.52
CA ILE A 287 -14.17 -4.75 8.56
C ILE A 287 -13.19 -5.62 7.74
N MET A 288 -12.42 -6.48 8.40
CA MET A 288 -11.48 -7.38 7.72
C MET A 288 -12.18 -8.28 6.69
N LEU A 289 -13.32 -8.89 7.05
CA LEU A 289 -14.09 -9.74 6.14
C LEU A 289 -14.70 -8.95 4.97
N THR A 290 -15.18 -7.73 5.22
CA THR A 290 -15.71 -6.85 4.16
C THR A 290 -14.62 -6.47 3.16
N ILE A 291 -13.44 -6.09 3.65
CA ILE A 291 -12.29 -5.76 2.81
C ILE A 291 -11.82 -7.00 2.04
N PHE A 292 -11.73 -8.15 2.70
CA PHE A 292 -11.36 -9.41 2.06
C PHE A 292 -12.31 -9.77 0.93
N ALA A 293 -13.63 -9.73 1.16
CA ALA A 293 -14.63 -10.00 0.13
C ALA A 293 -14.52 -9.02 -1.05
N SER A 294 -14.30 -7.73 -0.79
CA SER A 294 -14.09 -6.72 -1.84
C SER A 294 -12.84 -7.01 -2.67
N PHE A 295 -11.75 -7.42 -2.03
CA PHE A 295 -10.47 -7.66 -2.72
C PHE A 295 -10.42 -8.97 -3.48
N MET A 296 -11.26 -9.94 -3.14
CA MET A 296 -11.36 -11.22 -3.85
C MET A 296 -11.63 -11.08 -5.35
N TYR A 297 -12.39 -10.07 -5.78
CA TYR A 297 -12.66 -9.82 -7.19
C TYR A 297 -11.85 -8.65 -7.77
N THR A 298 -11.56 -7.62 -6.99
CA THR A 298 -10.92 -6.40 -7.50
C THR A 298 -9.48 -6.64 -7.90
N TRP A 299 -8.69 -7.27 -7.03
CA TRP A 299 -7.26 -7.43 -7.24
C TRP A 299 -6.87 -8.42 -8.35
N PRO A 300 -7.49 -9.59 -8.49
CA PRO A 300 -7.20 -10.47 -9.62
C PRO A 300 -7.47 -9.81 -10.96
N ILE A 301 -8.56 -9.04 -11.07
CA ILE A 301 -8.88 -8.33 -12.30
C ILE A 301 -7.81 -7.27 -12.60
N GLN A 302 -7.52 -6.39 -11.66
CA GLN A 302 -6.53 -5.31 -11.87
C GLN A 302 -5.11 -5.83 -12.11
N GLY A 303 -4.71 -6.89 -11.40
CA GLY A 303 -3.36 -7.43 -11.49
C GLY A 303 -3.09 -8.25 -12.74
N LEU A 304 -4.09 -8.98 -13.23
CA LEU A 304 -3.89 -9.96 -14.31
C LEU A 304 -4.54 -9.54 -15.64
N LEU A 305 -5.43 -8.53 -15.64
CA LEU A 305 -6.13 -8.11 -16.85
C LEU A 305 -5.18 -7.68 -17.97
N PRO A 306 -4.13 -6.86 -17.74
CA PRO A 306 -3.18 -6.50 -18.81
C PRO A 306 -2.51 -7.74 -19.41
N THR A 307 -2.04 -8.66 -18.58
CA THR A 307 -1.42 -9.92 -19.04
C THR A 307 -2.40 -10.80 -19.83
N TYR A 308 -3.66 -10.87 -19.40
CA TYR A 308 -4.70 -11.61 -20.11
C TYR A 308 -5.00 -10.99 -21.48
N LEU A 309 -5.19 -9.67 -21.56
CA LEU A 309 -5.48 -8.96 -22.80
C LEU A 309 -4.33 -9.12 -23.81
N HIS A 310 -3.09 -8.97 -23.36
CA HIS A 310 -1.92 -9.25 -24.19
C HIS A 310 -1.90 -10.70 -24.70
N GLY A 311 -2.25 -11.68 -23.83
CA GLY A 311 -2.32 -13.09 -24.19
C GLY A 311 -3.38 -13.45 -25.25
N VAL A 312 -4.45 -12.63 -25.35
CA VAL A 312 -5.51 -12.79 -26.37
C VAL A 312 -5.34 -11.87 -27.59
N GLY A 313 -4.19 -11.17 -27.68
CA GLY A 313 -3.85 -10.31 -28.81
C GLY A 313 -4.57 -8.94 -28.83
N MET A 314 -4.99 -8.48 -27.67
CA MET A 314 -5.52 -7.12 -27.47
C MET A 314 -4.43 -6.27 -26.84
N ASP A 315 -3.71 -5.48 -27.65
CA ASP A 315 -2.65 -4.55 -27.23
C ASP A 315 -3.19 -3.15 -26.91
#